data_b97e964badd50010298e72f11b06cd25
#
_entry.id   b97e964badd50010298e72f11b06cd25
#
_cell.length_a   1.000
_cell.length_b   1.000
_cell.length_c   1.000
_cell.angle_alpha   90.00
_cell.angle_beta   90.00
_cell.angle_gamma   90.00
#
_symmetry.space_group_name_H-M   'P 1'
#
loop_
_entity.id
_entity.type
_entity.pdbx_description
1 polymer ?
#
loop_
_entity_poly.entity_id
_entity_poly.type
_entity_poly.pdbx_seq_one_letter_code
_entity_poly.pdbx_strand_id
1 'polypeptide(L)'
;MIEYSSPNTNKPLHLGHVRNNLLGNALANVMAANGNKVVKTNIVNDRGIHICKSMLAWLKYGNGETPESSGKKGDHLIGDYYVAFDKHYKAEVKELMAQYQAEGMNEEEAKAKAEAESPLMQEAREMLRKWEANDPEIRALWKKMNDWVYAGFDETYKMMGVGFDKIYYESNTYLEGKDKVMEGLEKGFFYRKEDNSVWADLTAEGLDHKLLLRGDGTSVYMTQDIGTAKLRFQDYPIDKMIYVVGNEQNYHFQVLSILLDKLGFEWGKGLVHFSY
;
A
#
# COMPACT_ATOMS: atom_id res chain seq x y z
N MET A 1 -12.65 -9.25 -13.92
CA MET A 1 -11.33 -8.59 -13.68
C MET A 1 -10.52 -9.46 -12.74
N ILE A 2 -9.21 -9.56 -12.92
CA ILE A 2 -8.29 -10.34 -12.08
C ILE A 2 -7.15 -9.44 -11.66
N GLU A 3 -6.97 -9.23 -10.33
CA GLU A 3 -5.86 -8.51 -9.75
C GLU A 3 -4.78 -9.46 -9.26
N TYR A 4 -3.53 -9.12 -9.56
CA TYR A 4 -2.35 -9.77 -9.02
C TYR A 4 -1.14 -8.85 -9.04
N SER A 5 -0.04 -9.24 -8.43
CA SER A 5 1.21 -8.51 -8.19
C SER A 5 1.17 -7.58 -6.98
N SER A 6 0.47 -6.46 -7.02
CA SER A 6 0.31 -5.48 -5.93
C SER A 6 1.63 -5.10 -5.22
N PRO A 7 2.66 -4.65 -5.96
CA PRO A 7 3.97 -4.38 -5.38
C PRO A 7 4.03 -3.02 -4.66
N ASN A 8 4.98 -2.92 -3.71
CA ASN A 8 5.35 -1.64 -3.11
C ASN A 8 6.60 -1.08 -3.80
N THR A 9 6.63 0.22 -4.10
CA THR A 9 7.74 0.84 -4.83
C THR A 9 9.00 1.13 -4.00
N ASN A 10 9.03 0.72 -2.74
CA ASN A 10 10.21 0.86 -1.87
C ASN A 10 11.20 -0.31 -1.96
N LYS A 11 10.91 -1.34 -2.75
CA LYS A 11 11.73 -2.55 -2.87
C LYS A 11 11.48 -3.28 -4.19
N PRO A 12 12.45 -4.10 -4.67
CA PRO A 12 12.25 -4.92 -5.85
C PRO A 12 11.25 -6.05 -5.61
N LEU A 13 10.75 -6.63 -6.70
CA LEU A 13 9.95 -7.85 -6.65
C LEU A 13 10.80 -9.02 -6.12
N HIS A 14 10.21 -9.86 -5.27
CA HIS A 14 10.84 -11.04 -4.71
C HIS A 14 10.06 -12.32 -5.10
N LEU A 15 10.55 -13.50 -4.68
CA LEU A 15 9.95 -14.80 -5.04
C LEU A 15 8.44 -14.90 -4.72
N GLY A 16 7.97 -14.27 -3.66
CA GLY A 16 6.53 -14.19 -3.35
C GLY A 16 5.75 -13.46 -4.45
N HIS A 17 6.29 -12.37 -5.00
CA HIS A 17 5.69 -11.67 -6.13
C HIS A 17 5.76 -12.51 -7.41
N VAL A 18 6.86 -13.23 -7.66
CA VAL A 18 6.99 -14.12 -8.82
C VAL A 18 5.87 -15.18 -8.78
N ARG A 19 5.70 -15.86 -7.64
CA ARG A 19 4.61 -16.83 -7.45
C ARG A 19 3.24 -16.20 -7.71
N ASN A 20 2.96 -15.08 -7.11
CA ASN A 20 1.70 -14.35 -7.27
C ASN A 20 1.42 -14.00 -8.72
N ASN A 21 2.40 -13.41 -9.41
CA ASN A 21 2.31 -13.01 -10.81
C ASN A 21 2.03 -14.20 -11.74
N LEU A 22 2.73 -15.32 -11.54
CA LEU A 22 2.55 -16.52 -12.36
C LEU A 22 1.18 -17.16 -12.14
N LEU A 23 0.70 -17.24 -10.88
CA LEU A 23 -0.63 -17.74 -10.56
C LEU A 23 -1.72 -16.86 -11.16
N GLY A 24 -1.62 -15.53 -10.99
CA GLY A 24 -2.60 -14.59 -11.52
C GLY A 24 -2.66 -14.60 -13.04
N ASN A 25 -1.51 -14.60 -13.70
CA ASN A 25 -1.44 -14.67 -15.15
C ASN A 25 -1.94 -16.01 -15.71
N ALA A 26 -1.61 -17.13 -15.06
CA ALA A 26 -2.12 -18.45 -15.44
C ALA A 26 -3.64 -18.52 -15.31
N LEU A 27 -4.20 -18.06 -14.21
CA LEU A 27 -5.65 -17.97 -14.00
C LEU A 27 -6.33 -17.12 -15.07
N ALA A 28 -5.75 -15.95 -15.39
CA ALA A 28 -6.25 -15.07 -16.45
C ALA A 28 -6.29 -15.78 -17.82
N ASN A 29 -5.22 -16.49 -18.16
CA ASN A 29 -5.12 -17.23 -19.42
C ASN A 29 -6.14 -18.37 -19.50
N VAL A 30 -6.32 -19.14 -18.42
CA VAL A 30 -7.30 -20.22 -18.34
C VAL A 30 -8.71 -19.68 -18.50
N MET A 31 -9.06 -18.60 -17.80
CA MET A 31 -10.37 -17.97 -17.91
C MET A 31 -10.62 -17.41 -19.31
N ALA A 32 -9.63 -16.78 -19.94
CA ALA A 32 -9.75 -16.31 -21.31
C ALA A 32 -9.94 -17.45 -22.30
N ALA A 33 -9.22 -18.56 -22.14
CA ALA A 33 -9.38 -19.76 -22.97
C ALA A 33 -10.77 -20.41 -22.85
N ASN A 34 -11.44 -20.20 -21.71
CA ASN A 34 -12.84 -20.63 -21.49
C ASN A 34 -13.90 -19.59 -21.95
N GLY A 35 -13.51 -18.63 -22.78
CA GLY A 35 -14.42 -17.68 -23.41
C GLY A 35 -14.78 -16.45 -22.56
N ASN A 36 -14.12 -16.24 -21.42
CA ASN A 36 -14.36 -15.04 -20.62
C ASN A 36 -13.56 -13.85 -21.18
N LYS A 37 -14.18 -12.65 -21.16
CA LYS A 37 -13.45 -11.41 -21.38
C LYS A 37 -12.71 -11.04 -20.08
N VAL A 38 -11.40 -11.22 -20.08
CA VAL A 38 -10.55 -10.99 -18.88
C VAL A 38 -9.88 -9.64 -18.96
N VAL A 39 -9.95 -8.87 -17.87
CA VAL A 39 -9.16 -7.66 -17.64
C VAL A 39 -8.15 -7.98 -16.53
N LYS A 40 -6.86 -7.93 -16.87
CA LYS A 40 -5.75 -8.13 -15.93
C LYS A 40 -5.37 -6.79 -15.31
N THR A 41 -5.38 -6.72 -13.99
CA THR A 41 -5.10 -5.47 -13.27
C THR A 41 -4.08 -5.66 -12.16
N ASN A 42 -3.47 -4.57 -11.79
CA ASN A 42 -2.49 -4.46 -10.73
C ASN A 42 -2.76 -3.17 -9.93
N ILE A 43 -2.50 -3.17 -8.63
CA ILE A 43 -2.41 -1.94 -7.85
C ILE A 43 -0.98 -1.77 -7.36
N VAL A 44 -0.37 -0.64 -7.67
CA VAL A 44 0.99 -0.31 -7.26
C VAL A 44 0.92 0.61 -6.04
N ASN A 45 1.51 0.16 -4.93
CA ASN A 45 1.60 0.93 -3.70
C ASN A 45 2.82 1.86 -3.78
N ASP A 46 2.59 3.06 -4.30
CA ASP A 46 3.61 4.05 -4.66
C ASP A 46 3.64 5.26 -3.72
N ARG A 47 2.90 5.21 -2.60
CA ARG A 47 2.86 6.27 -1.58
C ARG A 47 3.02 5.72 -0.16
N GLY A 48 3.20 6.63 0.79
CA GLY A 48 3.24 6.33 2.21
C GLY A 48 4.64 6.42 2.80
N ILE A 49 4.72 6.17 4.11
CA ILE A 49 5.94 6.38 4.89
C ILE A 49 7.14 5.55 4.39
N HIS A 50 6.90 4.34 3.89
CA HIS A 50 7.98 3.48 3.40
C HIS A 50 8.65 4.04 2.14
N ILE A 51 7.87 4.69 1.28
CA ILE A 51 8.40 5.37 0.08
C ILE A 51 9.20 6.60 0.51
N CYS A 52 8.67 7.39 1.46
CA CYS A 52 9.38 8.55 2.02
C CYS A 52 10.71 8.17 2.69
N LYS A 53 10.80 7.00 3.31
CA LYS A 53 12.07 6.48 3.87
C LYS A 53 13.13 6.32 2.79
N SER A 54 12.79 5.69 1.67
CA SER A 54 13.73 5.54 0.54
C SER A 54 14.12 6.89 -0.06
N MET A 55 13.14 7.79 -0.22
CA MET A 55 13.37 9.15 -0.75
C MET A 55 14.33 9.94 0.15
N LEU A 56 14.10 9.93 1.45
CA LEU A 56 14.94 10.63 2.43
C LEU A 56 16.35 10.06 2.47
N ALA A 57 16.50 8.74 2.46
CA ALA A 57 17.81 8.09 2.41
C ALA A 57 18.58 8.46 1.14
N TRP A 58 17.91 8.50 -0.02
CA TRP A 58 18.52 8.92 -1.27
C TRP A 58 18.99 10.38 -1.21
N LEU A 59 18.19 11.29 -0.65
CA LEU A 59 18.59 12.70 -0.47
C LEU A 59 19.81 12.85 0.45
N LYS A 60 19.84 12.10 1.55
CA LYS A 60 20.91 12.23 2.56
C LYS A 60 22.21 11.51 2.17
N TYR A 61 22.12 10.38 1.51
CA TYR A 61 23.24 9.46 1.32
C TYR A 61 23.53 9.12 -0.14
N GLY A 62 22.66 9.51 -1.07
CA GLY A 62 22.71 9.08 -2.48
C GLY A 62 23.63 9.90 -3.36
N ASN A 63 24.03 11.10 -2.93
CA ASN A 63 24.89 12.00 -3.73
C ASN A 63 24.46 12.16 -5.19
N GLY A 64 23.13 12.09 -5.47
CA GLY A 64 22.58 12.21 -6.81
C GLY A 64 22.70 10.94 -7.68
N GLU A 65 22.99 9.78 -7.08
CA GLU A 65 23.05 8.49 -7.79
C GLU A 65 21.74 8.18 -8.52
N THR A 66 21.86 7.68 -9.76
CA THR A 66 20.73 7.29 -10.61
C THR A 66 20.90 5.86 -11.09
N PRO A 67 19.85 5.21 -11.63
CA PRO A 67 20.02 3.89 -12.26
C PRO A 67 21.11 3.88 -13.33
N GLU A 68 21.21 4.94 -14.13
CA GLU A 68 22.22 5.05 -15.18
C GLU A 68 23.63 5.19 -14.60
N SER A 69 23.82 6.03 -13.57
CA SER A 69 25.14 6.25 -12.97
C SER A 69 25.64 5.05 -12.16
N SER A 70 24.72 4.28 -11.56
CA SER A 70 25.03 3.12 -10.74
C SER A 70 25.10 1.81 -11.53
N GLY A 71 24.49 1.76 -12.73
CA GLY A 71 24.28 0.55 -13.49
C GLY A 71 23.29 -0.43 -12.85
N LYS A 72 22.48 0.03 -11.87
CA LYS A 72 21.48 -0.78 -11.19
C LYS A 72 20.09 -0.55 -11.76
N LYS A 73 19.27 -1.60 -11.77
CA LYS A 73 17.83 -1.46 -12.00
C LYS A 73 17.21 -0.49 -10.99
N GLY A 74 16.26 0.33 -11.42
CA GLY A 74 15.67 1.36 -10.57
C GLY A 74 15.02 0.83 -9.29
N ASP A 75 14.28 -0.27 -9.35
CA ASP A 75 13.67 -0.91 -8.18
C ASP A 75 14.71 -1.47 -7.19
N HIS A 76 15.84 -1.98 -7.70
CA HIS A 76 16.97 -2.41 -6.86
C HIS A 76 17.66 -1.21 -6.20
N LEU A 77 17.92 -0.14 -6.95
CA LEU A 77 18.53 1.08 -6.42
C LEU A 77 17.69 1.66 -5.27
N ILE A 78 16.37 1.79 -5.49
CA ILE A 78 15.47 2.31 -4.45
C ILE A 78 15.38 1.37 -3.26
N GLY A 79 15.41 0.05 -3.49
CA GLY A 79 15.49 -0.96 -2.43
C GLY A 79 16.74 -0.81 -1.56
N ASP A 80 17.89 -0.52 -2.17
CA ASP A 80 19.13 -0.27 -1.44
C ASP A 80 19.01 0.95 -0.50
N TYR A 81 18.36 2.03 -0.96
CA TYR A 81 18.10 3.19 -0.11
C TYR A 81 17.07 2.93 0.97
N TYR A 82 16.11 2.04 0.75
CA TYR A 82 15.21 1.60 1.82
C TYR A 82 15.98 0.86 2.93
N VAL A 83 16.91 -0.01 2.55
CA VAL A 83 17.81 -0.71 3.49
C VAL A 83 18.77 0.27 4.18
N ALA A 84 19.30 1.24 3.45
CA ALA A 84 20.16 2.29 4.01
C ALA A 84 19.41 3.11 5.08
N PHE A 85 18.15 3.49 4.81
CA PHE A 85 17.32 4.15 5.83
C PHE A 85 17.23 3.31 7.10
N ASP A 86 16.87 2.03 6.99
CA ASP A 86 16.69 1.14 8.14
C ASP A 86 17.98 1.00 8.97
N LYS A 87 19.13 0.91 8.29
CA LYS A 87 20.44 0.84 8.94
C LYS A 87 20.73 2.10 9.75
N HIS A 88 20.54 3.28 9.17
CA HIS A 88 20.80 4.56 9.87
C HIS A 88 19.79 4.80 10.98
N TYR A 89 18.51 4.47 10.76
CA TYR A 89 17.46 4.57 11.75
C TYR A 89 17.74 3.67 12.98
N LYS A 90 18.15 2.43 12.77
CA LYS A 90 18.52 1.52 13.87
C LYS A 90 19.74 2.00 14.66
N ALA A 91 20.72 2.59 14.00
CA ALA A 91 21.88 3.17 14.66
C ALA A 91 21.47 4.38 15.53
N GLU A 92 20.67 5.29 14.99
CA GLU A 92 20.15 6.46 15.70
C GLU A 92 19.30 6.06 16.91
N VAL A 93 18.36 5.12 16.73
CA VAL A 93 17.52 4.61 17.85
C VAL A 93 18.39 3.98 18.93
N LYS A 94 19.44 3.23 18.58
CA LYS A 94 20.36 2.65 19.56
C LYS A 94 21.11 3.71 20.37
N GLU A 95 21.54 4.78 19.73
CA GLU A 95 22.20 5.90 20.42
C GLU A 95 21.26 6.63 21.37
N LEU A 96 20.04 6.93 20.92
CA LEU A 96 18.99 7.57 21.73
C LEU A 96 18.59 6.67 22.92
N MET A 97 18.44 5.36 22.69
CA MET A 97 18.15 4.41 23.79
C MET A 97 19.24 4.44 24.87
N ALA A 98 20.52 4.45 24.46
CA ALA A 98 21.63 4.50 25.43
C ALA A 98 21.61 5.79 26.27
N GLN A 99 21.24 6.92 25.66
CA GLN A 99 21.06 8.20 26.37
C GLN A 99 19.91 8.12 27.39
N TYR A 100 18.74 7.64 26.98
CA TYR A 100 17.58 7.52 27.87
C TYR A 100 17.77 6.51 29.01
N GLN A 101 18.49 5.42 28.75
CA GLN A 101 18.87 4.47 29.81
C GLN A 101 19.85 5.10 30.79
N ALA A 102 20.77 5.95 30.37
CA ALA A 102 21.68 6.70 31.24
C ALA A 102 20.90 7.74 32.11
N GLU A 103 19.74 8.23 31.62
CA GLU A 103 18.81 9.07 32.35
C GLU A 103 17.91 8.29 33.33
N GLY A 104 18.02 6.95 33.40
CA GLY A 104 17.31 6.09 34.34
C GLY A 104 16.05 5.40 33.80
N MET A 105 15.79 5.46 32.50
CA MET A 105 14.67 4.74 31.88
C MET A 105 14.99 3.24 31.77
N ASN A 106 13.97 2.41 31.89
CA ASN A 106 14.12 0.98 31.56
C ASN A 106 14.24 0.78 30.04
N GLU A 107 14.62 -0.42 29.63
CA GLU A 107 14.92 -0.73 28.20
C GLU A 107 13.70 -0.52 27.29
N GLU A 108 12.51 -0.93 27.73
CA GLU A 108 11.28 -0.84 26.93
C GLU A 108 10.84 0.62 26.77
N GLU A 109 10.85 1.39 27.85
CA GLU A 109 10.55 2.83 27.82
C GLU A 109 11.55 3.62 26.98
N ALA A 110 12.84 3.36 27.16
CA ALA A 110 13.91 4.00 26.39
C ALA A 110 13.78 3.70 24.89
N LYS A 111 13.45 2.45 24.53
CA LYS A 111 13.23 2.05 23.14
C LYS A 111 12.00 2.77 22.54
N ALA A 112 10.86 2.72 23.23
CA ALA A 112 9.64 3.36 22.74
C ALA A 112 9.84 4.87 22.52
N LYS A 113 10.53 5.53 23.45
CA LYS A 113 10.86 6.96 23.36
C LYS A 113 11.84 7.23 22.21
N ALA A 114 12.90 6.43 22.07
CA ALA A 114 13.87 6.58 20.98
C ALA A 114 13.24 6.42 19.60
N GLU A 115 12.36 5.43 19.42
CA GLU A 115 11.62 5.23 18.18
C GLU A 115 10.64 6.38 17.88
N ALA A 116 10.01 6.95 18.90
CA ALA A 116 9.09 8.07 18.75
C ALA A 116 9.83 9.39 18.41
N GLU A 117 10.98 9.62 19.02
CA GLU A 117 11.74 10.87 18.94
C GLU A 117 12.87 10.83 17.89
N SER A 118 13.06 9.71 17.16
CA SER A 118 14.07 9.58 16.11
C SER A 118 13.95 10.73 15.08
N PRO A 119 14.95 11.62 14.96
CA PRO A 119 14.96 12.68 13.97
C PRO A 119 14.75 12.17 12.54
N LEU A 120 15.42 11.07 12.18
CA LEU A 120 15.31 10.50 10.84
C LEU A 120 13.86 10.04 10.53
N MET A 121 13.18 9.44 11.51
CA MET A 121 11.78 9.05 11.36
C MET A 121 10.84 10.26 11.30
N GLN A 122 11.12 11.30 12.08
CA GLN A 122 10.34 12.53 12.05
C GLN A 122 10.48 13.25 10.70
N GLU A 123 11.68 13.31 10.14
CA GLU A 123 11.90 13.86 8.79
C GLU A 123 11.14 13.06 7.72
N ALA A 124 11.11 11.71 7.82
CA ALA A 124 10.34 10.89 6.89
C ALA A 124 8.81 11.13 7.02
N ARG A 125 8.31 11.31 8.24
CA ARG A 125 6.90 11.69 8.49
C ARG A 125 6.58 13.08 7.96
N GLU A 126 7.49 14.03 8.12
CA GLU A 126 7.34 15.38 7.57
C GLU A 126 7.33 15.37 6.04
N MET A 127 8.19 14.57 5.42
CA MET A 127 8.19 14.37 3.96
C MET A 127 6.85 13.81 3.48
N LEU A 128 6.24 12.87 4.22
CA LEU A 128 4.90 12.36 3.88
C LEU A 128 3.83 13.45 3.98
N ARG A 129 3.85 14.28 5.04
CA ARG A 129 2.93 15.42 5.18
C ARG A 129 3.07 16.41 4.02
N LYS A 130 4.30 16.74 3.62
CA LYS A 130 4.57 17.60 2.47
C LYS A 130 4.06 16.97 1.16
N TRP A 131 4.26 15.66 0.99
CA TRP A 131 3.72 14.95 -0.16
C TRP A 131 2.18 15.04 -0.22
N GLU A 132 1.50 14.84 0.91
CA GLU A 132 0.04 14.97 1.02
C GLU A 132 -0.46 16.41 0.83
N ALA A 133 0.34 17.40 1.22
CA ALA A 133 0.08 18.82 0.98
C ALA A 133 0.40 19.27 -0.46
N ASN A 134 0.79 18.35 -1.35
CA ASN A 134 1.21 18.63 -2.73
C ASN A 134 2.43 19.56 -2.86
N ASP A 135 3.38 19.47 -1.94
CA ASP A 135 4.65 20.18 -2.05
C ASP A 135 5.35 19.84 -3.38
N PRO A 136 5.67 20.83 -4.24
CA PRO A 136 6.11 20.56 -5.60
C PRO A 136 7.50 19.90 -5.65
N GLU A 137 8.38 20.18 -4.72
CA GLU A 137 9.73 19.60 -4.68
C GLU A 137 9.65 18.12 -4.26
N ILE A 138 8.88 17.82 -3.22
CA ILE A 138 8.68 16.46 -2.74
C ILE A 138 7.92 15.61 -3.78
N ARG A 139 6.93 16.19 -4.44
CA ARG A 139 6.21 15.52 -5.53
C ARG A 139 7.09 15.24 -6.75
N ALA A 140 7.98 16.15 -7.11
CA ALA A 140 8.95 15.96 -8.20
C ALA A 140 9.95 14.83 -7.87
N LEU A 141 10.49 14.83 -6.65
CA LEU A 141 11.38 13.77 -6.18
C LEU A 141 10.67 12.41 -6.16
N TRP A 142 9.48 12.35 -5.57
CA TRP A 142 8.65 11.16 -5.51
C TRP A 142 8.38 10.59 -6.92
N LYS A 143 7.98 11.45 -7.85
CA LYS A 143 7.74 11.04 -9.24
C LYS A 143 9.00 10.48 -9.90
N LYS A 144 10.12 11.17 -9.79
CA LYS A 144 11.41 10.76 -10.34
C LYS A 144 11.81 9.36 -9.86
N MET A 145 11.72 9.13 -8.54
CA MET A 145 12.15 7.86 -7.96
C MET A 145 11.18 6.72 -8.27
N ASN A 146 9.86 6.98 -8.28
CA ASN A 146 8.89 5.98 -8.68
C ASN A 146 8.97 5.64 -10.18
N ASP A 147 9.26 6.60 -11.06
CA ASP A 147 9.49 6.33 -12.48
C ASP A 147 10.64 5.31 -12.68
N TRP A 148 11.70 5.40 -11.87
CA TRP A 148 12.78 4.40 -11.89
C TRP A 148 12.31 3.02 -11.45
N VAL A 149 11.47 2.96 -10.40
CA VAL A 149 10.92 1.69 -9.91
C VAL A 149 9.96 1.08 -10.93
N TYR A 150 9.09 1.87 -11.53
CA TYR A 150 8.16 1.40 -12.56
C TYR A 150 8.89 0.80 -13.76
N ALA A 151 9.94 1.46 -14.23
CA ALA A 151 10.78 0.92 -15.29
C ALA A 151 11.42 -0.43 -14.91
N GLY A 152 11.89 -0.55 -13.65
CA GLY A 152 12.44 -1.78 -13.12
C GLY A 152 11.39 -2.91 -12.99
N PHE A 153 10.19 -2.60 -12.56
CA PHE A 153 9.08 -3.57 -12.52
C PHE A 153 8.69 -4.03 -13.92
N ASP A 154 8.60 -3.11 -14.87
CA ASP A 154 8.27 -3.40 -16.27
C ASP A 154 9.26 -4.40 -16.91
N GLU A 155 10.55 -4.22 -16.64
CA GLU A 155 11.58 -5.15 -17.08
C GLU A 155 11.36 -6.55 -16.49
N THR A 156 11.07 -6.62 -15.19
CA THR A 156 10.80 -7.90 -14.52
C THR A 156 9.54 -8.58 -15.06
N TYR A 157 8.44 -7.83 -15.26
CA TYR A 157 7.20 -8.37 -15.83
C TYR A 157 7.42 -8.90 -17.27
N LYS A 158 8.18 -8.18 -18.10
CA LYS A 158 8.55 -8.65 -19.44
C LYS A 158 9.34 -9.94 -19.40
N MET A 159 10.31 -10.06 -18.48
CA MET A 159 11.08 -11.30 -18.31
C MET A 159 10.21 -12.49 -17.90
N MET A 160 9.16 -12.26 -17.09
CA MET A 160 8.22 -13.30 -16.67
C MET A 160 7.14 -13.60 -17.72
N GLY A 161 7.02 -12.83 -18.78
CA GLY A 161 5.90 -12.92 -19.74
C GLY A 161 4.55 -12.52 -19.10
N VAL A 162 4.57 -11.65 -18.11
CA VAL A 162 3.39 -11.16 -17.38
C VAL A 162 3.08 -9.73 -17.81
N GLY A 163 1.80 -9.39 -17.92
CA GLY A 163 1.37 -8.04 -18.27
C GLY A 163 0.01 -7.71 -17.67
N PHE A 164 -0.36 -6.43 -17.76
CA PHE A 164 -1.60 -5.90 -17.23
C PHE A 164 -2.30 -5.02 -18.29
N ASP A 165 -3.62 -5.10 -18.32
CA ASP A 165 -4.45 -4.24 -19.16
C ASP A 165 -4.68 -2.87 -18.52
N LYS A 166 -4.69 -2.83 -17.17
CA LYS A 166 -4.83 -1.61 -16.39
C LYS A 166 -4.00 -1.68 -15.11
N ILE A 167 -3.25 -0.63 -14.83
CA ILE A 167 -2.54 -0.45 -13.57
C ILE A 167 -3.18 0.70 -12.80
N TYR A 168 -3.52 0.44 -11.53
CA TYR A 168 -3.94 1.45 -10.58
C TYR A 168 -2.76 1.82 -9.67
N TYR A 169 -2.70 3.07 -9.26
CA TYR A 169 -1.67 3.58 -8.36
C TYR A 169 -2.32 4.09 -7.09
N GLU A 170 -1.83 3.67 -5.94
CA GLU A 170 -2.37 4.08 -4.65
C GLU A 170 -2.37 5.61 -4.49
N SER A 171 -1.34 6.28 -5.04
CA SER A 171 -1.25 7.75 -5.08
C SER A 171 -2.45 8.44 -5.73
N ASN A 172 -3.19 7.74 -6.60
CA ASN A 172 -4.39 8.26 -7.26
C ASN A 172 -5.69 7.76 -6.60
N THR A 173 -5.65 6.57 -5.96
CA THR A 173 -6.88 5.91 -5.48
C THR A 173 -7.17 6.14 -4.01
N TYR A 174 -6.19 6.60 -3.22
CA TYR A 174 -6.28 6.64 -1.76
C TYR A 174 -7.35 7.59 -1.19
N LEU A 175 -7.75 8.61 -1.94
CA LEU A 175 -8.81 9.55 -1.54
C LEU A 175 -10.21 9.02 -1.79
N GLU A 176 -10.39 8.15 -2.79
CA GLU A 176 -11.69 7.66 -3.24
C GLU A 176 -12.46 6.86 -2.19
N GLY A 177 -11.74 6.15 -1.33
CA GLY A 177 -12.36 5.36 -0.27
C GLY A 177 -12.91 6.20 0.88
N LYS A 178 -12.28 7.33 1.18
CA LYS A 178 -12.70 8.21 2.28
C LYS A 178 -14.12 8.74 2.06
N ASP A 179 -14.43 9.20 0.87
CA ASP A 179 -15.76 9.72 0.53
C ASP A 179 -16.83 8.65 0.70
N LYS A 180 -16.54 7.42 0.31
CA LYS A 180 -17.44 6.28 0.48
C LYS A 180 -17.65 5.90 1.94
N VAL A 181 -16.61 5.97 2.76
CA VAL A 181 -16.74 5.75 4.21
C VAL A 181 -17.58 6.84 4.86
N MET A 182 -17.40 8.10 4.46
CA MET A 182 -18.22 9.20 4.97
C MET A 182 -19.69 9.07 4.53
N GLU A 183 -19.94 8.68 3.30
CA GLU A 183 -21.30 8.34 2.83
C GLU A 183 -21.94 7.22 3.68
N GLY A 184 -21.18 6.17 3.99
CA GLY A 184 -21.64 5.08 4.85
C GLY A 184 -21.91 5.52 6.28
N LEU A 185 -21.15 6.46 6.81
CA LEU A 185 -21.38 7.07 8.11
C LEU A 185 -22.70 7.89 8.13
N GLU A 186 -22.94 8.71 7.10
CA GLU A 186 -24.17 9.50 6.95
C GLU A 186 -25.42 8.61 6.83
N LYS A 187 -25.28 7.45 6.16
CA LYS A 187 -26.36 6.47 6.01
C LYS A 187 -26.56 5.57 7.25
N GLY A 188 -25.72 5.73 8.29
CA GLY A 188 -25.79 4.95 9.51
C GLY A 188 -25.27 3.50 9.40
N PHE A 189 -24.54 3.17 8.35
CA PHE A 189 -23.84 1.87 8.20
C PHE A 189 -22.60 1.77 9.06
N PHE A 190 -21.98 2.91 9.34
CA PHE A 190 -20.78 3.08 10.16
C PHE A 190 -21.05 4.02 11.33
N TYR A 191 -20.18 4.03 12.32
CA TYR A 191 -20.31 4.88 13.48
C TYR A 191 -18.99 5.59 13.81
N ARG A 192 -19.10 6.71 14.53
CA ARG A 192 -17.96 7.52 14.98
C ARG A 192 -17.74 7.31 16.47
N LYS A 193 -16.48 7.12 16.87
CA LYS A 193 -16.06 7.12 18.28
C LYS A 193 -15.74 8.53 18.77
N GLU A 194 -15.58 8.67 20.10
CA GLU A 194 -15.23 9.95 20.77
C GLU A 194 -13.92 10.57 20.27
N ASP A 195 -12.96 9.72 19.85
CA ASP A 195 -11.68 10.13 19.25
C ASP A 195 -11.80 10.55 17.77
N ASN A 196 -13.01 10.73 17.26
CA ASN A 196 -13.36 11.01 15.87
C ASN A 196 -13.04 9.90 14.85
N SER A 197 -12.54 8.75 15.27
CA SER A 197 -12.33 7.62 14.35
C SER A 197 -13.66 7.04 13.86
N VAL A 198 -13.67 6.51 12.62
CA VAL A 198 -14.85 5.90 12.01
C VAL A 198 -14.66 4.39 11.93
N TRP A 199 -15.67 3.65 12.37
CA TRP A 199 -15.67 2.21 12.51
C TRP A 199 -16.90 1.56 11.89
N ALA A 200 -16.74 0.35 11.38
CA ALA A 200 -17.83 -0.56 11.03
C ALA A 200 -18.05 -1.58 12.15
N ASP A 201 -19.30 -1.79 12.54
CA ASP A 201 -19.70 -2.90 13.39
C ASP A 201 -20.03 -4.11 12.49
N LEU A 202 -19.28 -5.18 12.64
CA LEU A 202 -19.41 -6.43 11.89
C LEU A 202 -19.77 -7.62 12.79
N THR A 203 -20.25 -7.34 14.02
CA THR A 203 -20.59 -8.38 15.00
C THR A 203 -21.76 -9.24 14.54
N ALA A 204 -22.71 -8.69 13.77
CA ALA A 204 -23.79 -9.44 13.16
C ALA A 204 -23.31 -10.49 12.14
N GLU A 205 -22.15 -10.28 11.54
CA GLU A 205 -21.48 -11.19 10.61
C GLU A 205 -20.46 -12.12 11.31
N GLY A 206 -20.41 -12.06 12.65
CA GLY A 206 -19.49 -12.86 13.47
C GLY A 206 -18.04 -12.37 13.43
N LEU A 207 -17.82 -11.10 13.11
CA LEU A 207 -16.51 -10.47 13.02
C LEU A 207 -16.39 -9.33 14.04
N ASP A 208 -15.17 -8.82 14.23
CA ASP A 208 -14.91 -7.68 15.10
C ASP A 208 -15.26 -6.34 14.45
N HIS A 209 -15.30 -5.28 15.27
CA HIS A 209 -15.37 -3.92 14.78
C HIS A 209 -14.14 -3.58 13.94
N LYS A 210 -14.34 -2.93 12.79
CA LYS A 210 -13.27 -2.58 11.86
C LYS A 210 -13.07 -1.08 11.76
N LEU A 211 -11.85 -0.63 12.03
CA LEU A 211 -11.43 0.76 11.81
C LEU A 211 -11.41 1.07 10.31
N LEU A 212 -12.03 2.18 9.93
CA LEU A 212 -12.07 2.68 8.55
C LEU A 212 -11.32 4.01 8.39
N LEU A 213 -11.51 4.95 9.32
CA LEU A 213 -10.76 6.20 9.37
C LEU A 213 -10.21 6.41 10.78
N ARG A 214 -8.96 6.87 10.89
CA ARG A 214 -8.37 7.27 12.16
C ARG A 214 -8.99 8.57 12.66
N GLY A 215 -8.78 8.91 13.91
CA GLY A 215 -9.30 10.12 14.53
C GLY A 215 -8.85 11.43 13.85
N ASP A 216 -7.70 11.43 13.22
CA ASP A 216 -7.19 12.53 12.38
C ASP A 216 -7.78 12.55 10.96
N GLY A 217 -8.69 11.63 10.64
CA GLY A 217 -9.34 11.49 9.34
C GLY A 217 -8.51 10.80 8.28
N THR A 218 -7.36 10.22 8.61
CA THR A 218 -6.55 9.46 7.66
C THR A 218 -7.13 8.06 7.40
N SER A 219 -7.00 7.60 6.16
CA SER A 219 -7.47 6.29 5.70
C SER A 219 -6.58 5.16 6.20
N VAL A 220 -7.17 3.98 6.39
CA VAL A 220 -6.46 2.71 6.56
C VAL A 220 -6.52 1.91 5.26
N TYR A 221 -5.77 0.79 5.17
CA TYR A 221 -5.75 -0.04 3.96
C TYR A 221 -7.14 -0.47 3.48
N MET A 222 -8.02 -0.85 4.39
CA MET A 222 -9.40 -1.24 4.06
C MET A 222 -10.16 -0.13 3.32
N THR A 223 -9.99 1.11 3.74
CA THR A 223 -10.60 2.28 3.08
C THR A 223 -10.04 2.50 1.69
N GLN A 224 -8.75 2.31 1.51
CA GLN A 224 -8.10 2.42 0.21
C GLN A 224 -8.60 1.34 -0.77
N ASP A 225 -8.79 0.12 -0.29
CA ASP A 225 -9.34 -0.98 -1.09
C ASP A 225 -10.80 -0.75 -1.52
N ILE A 226 -11.61 -0.16 -0.64
CA ILE A 226 -12.97 0.28 -1.00
C ILE A 226 -12.92 1.30 -2.15
N GLY A 227 -12.03 2.28 -2.08
CA GLY A 227 -11.88 3.29 -3.12
C GLY A 227 -11.39 2.70 -4.44
N THR A 228 -10.42 1.82 -4.40
CA THR A 228 -9.90 1.13 -5.59
C THR A 228 -10.97 0.24 -6.23
N ALA A 229 -11.74 -0.51 -5.43
CA ALA A 229 -12.83 -1.32 -5.91
C ALA A 229 -13.90 -0.48 -6.62
N LYS A 230 -14.31 0.65 -6.03
CA LYS A 230 -15.23 1.62 -6.64
C LYS A 230 -14.73 2.04 -8.03
N LEU A 231 -13.49 2.48 -8.16
CA LEU A 231 -12.92 2.94 -9.43
C LEU A 231 -12.91 1.83 -10.49
N ARG A 232 -12.55 0.61 -10.11
CA ARG A 232 -12.53 -0.54 -11.03
C ARG A 232 -13.89 -0.82 -11.65
N PHE A 233 -14.93 -0.79 -10.84
CA PHE A 233 -16.30 -1.00 -11.30
C PHE A 233 -16.88 0.19 -12.06
N GLN A 234 -16.31 1.39 -11.91
CA GLN A 234 -16.60 2.55 -12.76
C GLN A 234 -15.90 2.44 -14.12
N ASP A 235 -14.63 1.97 -14.13
CA ASP A 235 -13.83 1.88 -15.36
C ASP A 235 -14.27 0.72 -16.28
N TYR A 236 -14.80 -0.36 -15.71
CA TYR A 236 -15.14 -1.59 -16.44
C TYR A 236 -16.47 -2.19 -15.99
N PRO A 237 -17.26 -2.76 -16.93
CA PRO A 237 -18.41 -3.59 -16.60
C PRO A 237 -17.90 -4.94 -16.06
N ILE A 238 -17.78 -5.08 -14.76
CA ILE A 238 -17.21 -6.28 -14.10
C ILE A 238 -18.32 -7.19 -13.59
N ASP A 239 -18.41 -8.40 -14.13
CA ASP A 239 -19.30 -9.45 -13.61
C ASP A 239 -18.68 -10.16 -12.40
N LYS A 240 -17.35 -10.29 -12.39
CA LYS A 240 -16.60 -10.95 -11.33
C LYS A 240 -15.25 -10.29 -11.10
N MET A 241 -14.98 -9.92 -9.84
CA MET A 241 -13.70 -9.44 -9.38
C MET A 241 -12.96 -10.56 -8.63
N ILE A 242 -11.73 -10.89 -9.07
CA ILE A 242 -10.90 -11.92 -8.47
C ILE A 242 -9.60 -11.27 -7.99
N TYR A 243 -9.28 -11.46 -6.72
CA TYR A 243 -8.02 -11.04 -6.10
C TYR A 243 -7.14 -12.27 -5.87
N VAL A 244 -5.97 -12.30 -6.49
CA VAL A 244 -4.97 -13.36 -6.32
C VAL A 244 -3.99 -12.91 -5.24
N VAL A 245 -4.19 -13.37 -4.01
CA VAL A 245 -3.45 -12.91 -2.83
C VAL A 245 -3.25 -14.09 -1.87
N GLY A 246 -2.16 -14.08 -1.10
CA GLY A 246 -1.86 -15.12 -0.13
C GLY A 246 -2.96 -15.31 0.93
N ASN A 247 -3.03 -16.49 1.51
CA ASN A 247 -4.08 -16.92 2.44
C ASN A 247 -4.09 -16.13 3.76
N GLU A 248 -3.00 -15.48 4.12
CA GLU A 248 -2.92 -14.58 5.29
C GLU A 248 -3.87 -13.38 5.19
N GLN A 249 -4.39 -13.08 3.98
CA GLN A 249 -5.35 -12.00 3.73
C GLN A 249 -6.82 -12.47 3.69
N ASN A 250 -7.12 -13.72 4.01
CA ASN A 250 -8.50 -14.26 3.98
C ASN A 250 -9.47 -13.38 4.77
N TYR A 251 -9.11 -13.02 6.00
CA TYR A 251 -9.92 -12.15 6.86
C TYR A 251 -10.14 -10.76 6.23
N HIS A 252 -9.11 -10.19 5.65
CA HIS A 252 -9.19 -8.87 5.00
C HIS A 252 -10.20 -8.86 3.85
N PHE A 253 -10.17 -9.85 2.96
CA PHE A 253 -11.11 -9.93 1.83
C PHE A 253 -12.53 -10.29 2.25
N GLN A 254 -12.70 -11.08 3.31
CA GLN A 254 -14.02 -11.31 3.91
C GLN A 254 -14.63 -9.99 4.40
N VAL A 255 -13.88 -9.21 5.15
CA VAL A 255 -14.31 -7.89 5.62
C VAL A 255 -14.59 -6.93 4.46
N LEU A 256 -13.72 -6.88 3.46
CA LEU A 256 -13.89 -6.02 2.28
C LEU A 256 -15.21 -6.34 1.56
N SER A 257 -15.50 -7.62 1.33
CA SER A 257 -16.75 -8.05 0.68
C SER A 257 -17.99 -7.58 1.44
N ILE A 258 -18.01 -7.72 2.76
CA ILE A 258 -19.11 -7.28 3.62
C ILE A 258 -19.27 -5.75 3.58
N LEU A 259 -18.17 -5.01 3.66
CA LEU A 259 -18.22 -3.54 3.65
C LEU A 259 -18.71 -2.99 2.31
N LEU A 260 -18.31 -3.60 1.20
CA LEU A 260 -18.80 -3.23 -0.13
C LEU A 260 -20.29 -3.49 -0.27
N ASP A 261 -20.78 -4.62 0.24
CA ASP A 261 -22.22 -4.92 0.27
C ASP A 261 -23.00 -3.93 1.13
N LYS A 262 -22.52 -3.62 2.34
CA LYS A 262 -23.14 -2.61 3.23
C LYS A 262 -23.18 -1.21 2.58
N LEU A 263 -22.19 -0.87 1.79
CA LEU A 263 -22.13 0.40 1.05
C LEU A 263 -23.04 0.45 -0.20
N GLY A 264 -23.77 -0.66 -0.46
CA GLY A 264 -24.74 -0.76 -1.54
C GLY A 264 -24.10 -1.11 -2.89
N PHE A 265 -22.88 -1.66 -2.88
CA PHE A 265 -22.30 -2.25 -4.08
C PHE A 265 -22.80 -3.70 -4.24
N GLU A 266 -23.75 -3.92 -5.13
CA GLU A 266 -24.37 -5.24 -5.37
C GLU A 266 -23.36 -6.35 -5.69
N TRP A 267 -22.24 -5.97 -6.28
CA TRP A 267 -21.14 -6.88 -6.61
C TRP A 267 -20.20 -7.19 -5.43
N GLY A 268 -20.36 -6.57 -4.27
CA GLY A 268 -19.52 -6.81 -3.10
C GLY A 268 -19.49 -8.28 -2.68
N LYS A 269 -20.65 -8.94 -2.67
CA LYS A 269 -20.78 -10.39 -2.38
C LYS A 269 -20.18 -11.31 -3.45
N GLY A 270 -20.02 -10.84 -4.68
CA GLY A 270 -19.44 -11.58 -5.80
C GLY A 270 -17.92 -11.55 -5.87
N LEU A 271 -17.26 -10.89 -4.92
CA LEU A 271 -15.82 -10.78 -4.81
C LEU A 271 -15.19 -12.13 -4.50
N VAL A 272 -14.16 -12.52 -5.26
CA VAL A 272 -13.46 -13.79 -5.07
C VAL A 272 -12.04 -13.52 -4.60
N HIS A 273 -11.67 -14.03 -3.44
CA HIS A 273 -10.28 -14.15 -3.02
C HIS A 273 -9.75 -15.50 -3.48
N PHE A 274 -8.92 -15.49 -4.54
CA PHE A 274 -8.18 -16.67 -4.97
C PHE A 274 -6.94 -16.78 -4.09
N SER A 275 -7.12 -17.48 -2.98
CA SER A 275 -6.15 -17.67 -1.91
C SER A 275 -5.17 -18.80 -2.23
N TYR A 276 -3.86 -18.66 -1.88
CA TYR A 276 -2.83 -19.67 -2.14
C TYR A 276 -1.80 -19.77 -1.00
#